data_b14c721b2a7da3a72c2e89d5c21eda38
#
_entry.id   b14c721b2a7da3a72c2e89d5c21eda38
#
_cell.length_a   1.000
_cell.length_b   1.000
_cell.length_c   1.000
_cell.angle_alpha   90.00
_cell.angle_beta   90.00
_cell.angle_gamma   90.00
#
_symmetry.space_group_name_H-M   'P 1'
#
loop_
_entity.id
_entity.type
_entity.pdbx_description
1 polymer ?
#
loop_
_entity_poly.entity_id
_entity_poly.type
_entity_poly.pdbx_seq_one_letter_code
_entity_poly.pdbx_strand_id
1 'polypeptide(L)'
;MRRRRQQQRFTHRPSRRTAGKNVEAPVNPNSPRDERVVALEVGLIQGTVSVVQATVPLASLQVHHPHTLHRVRASLREEPALHAAILQRVLAGGMVWHVYRDNDGGLVMYDDYAAYLVSQELGHEMVAVRILESTAA
;
A
#
# COMPACT_ATOMS: atom_id res chain seq x y z
N MET A 1 -24.72 4.78 -21.36
CA MET A 1 -24.68 4.94 -20.33
C MET A 1 -24.88 5.18 -19.95
N ARG A 2 -24.19 4.83 -20.27
CA ARG A 2 -24.13 5.09 -19.52
C ARG A 2 -24.17 5.02 -19.09
N ARG A 3 -23.95 4.90 -19.69
CA ARG A 3 -23.77 5.06 -18.96
C ARG A 3 -23.82 4.98 -18.43
N ARG A 4 -23.58 4.83 -18.94
CA ARG A 4 -23.43 4.98 -18.21
C ARG A 4 -23.39 4.88 -17.68
N ARG A 5 -23.15 4.71 -18.11
CA ARG A 5 -22.97 4.87 -17.38
C ARG A 5 -22.91 4.83 -16.84
N GLN A 6 -22.49 4.74 -17.20
CA GLN A 6 -22.29 4.95 -16.38
C GLN A 6 -22.28 4.97 -15.76
N GLN A 7 -21.97 4.80 -16.15
CA GLN A 7 -21.83 5.05 -15.31
C GLN A 7 -21.85 4.98 -14.68
N GLN A 8 -21.67 4.80 -15.25
CA GLN A 8 -21.57 4.92 -14.40
C GLN A 8 -21.55 4.80 -13.94
N ARG A 9 -21.48 4.57 -14.37
CA ARG A 9 -21.37 4.62 -13.74
C ARG A 9 -21.33 4.73 -13.18
N PHE A 10 -20.75 4.88 -13.36
CA PHE A 10 -20.48 5.32 -12.51
C PHE A 10 -20.76 5.52 -12.01
N THR A 11 -20.96 5.37 -12.56
CA THR A 11 -21.00 5.60 -11.58
C THR A 11 -21.09 5.80 -11.10
N HIS A 12 -20.81 6.20 -11.03
CA HIS A 12 -20.70 6.60 -10.07
C HIS A 12 -20.65 6.58 -9.58
N ARG A 13 -20.46 6.38 -9.96
CA ARG A 13 -20.24 6.62 -9.12
C ARG A 13 -20.03 6.43 -8.60
N PRO A 14 -19.67 6.68 -9.03
CA PRO A 14 -19.41 6.63 -8.19
C PRO A 14 -19.23 6.68 -7.84
N SER A 15 -19.04 6.73 -8.27
CA SER A 15 -18.77 6.79 -7.41
C SER A 15 -18.50 7.04 -7.28
N ARG A 16 -18.27 7.19 -7.52
CA ARG A 16 -17.92 7.52 -7.00
C ARG A 16 -17.43 7.42 -6.81
N ARG A 17 -17.27 7.48 -7.09
CA ARG A 17 -16.72 7.49 -6.71
C ARG A 17 -16.38 6.93 -6.72
N THR A 18 -16.07 6.92 -7.18
CA THR A 18 -15.59 6.51 -6.92
C THR A 18 -15.33 6.02 -7.31
N ALA A 19 -15.08 5.95 -7.73
CA ALA A 19 -14.53 5.50 -7.77
C ALA A 19 -14.01 5.09 -8.13
N GLY A 20 -13.56 4.82 -8.27
CA GLY A 20 -12.80 4.40 -8.36
C GLY A 20 -12.26 4.28 -8.54
N LYS A 21 -11.88 4.35 -8.77
CA LYS A 21 -10.95 4.31 -9.06
C LYS A 21 -9.81 3.93 -8.72
N ASN A 22 -9.45 4.10 -8.88
CA ASN A 22 -8.17 3.85 -8.32
C ASN A 22 -8.15 2.68 -7.36
N VAL A 23 -7.12 1.86 -7.50
CA VAL A 23 -7.05 0.63 -6.76
C VAL A 23 -6.76 0.88 -5.29
N GLU A 24 -5.92 1.86 -5.01
CA GLU A 24 -5.55 2.18 -3.65
C GLU A 24 -6.63 3.03 -3.00
N ALA A 25 -7.06 2.61 -1.84
CA ALA A 25 -7.97 3.44 -1.07
C ALA A 25 -7.21 4.68 -0.60
N PRO A 26 -7.81 5.86 -0.70
CA PRO A 26 -7.16 7.04 -0.16
C PRO A 26 -7.00 6.91 1.34
N VAL A 27 -5.99 7.57 1.88
CA VAL A 27 -5.79 7.64 3.32
C VAL A 27 -6.99 8.32 3.95
N ASN A 28 -7.56 7.69 4.96
CA ASN A 28 -8.72 8.22 5.66
C ASN A 28 -8.26 8.88 6.96
N PRO A 29 -8.27 10.23 7.03
CA PRO A 29 -7.77 10.91 8.22
C PRO A 29 -8.63 10.66 9.47
N ASN A 30 -9.80 10.04 9.33
CA ASN A 30 -10.64 9.69 10.48
C ASN A 30 -10.25 8.34 11.09
N SER A 31 -9.39 7.57 10.42
CA SER A 31 -8.88 6.32 10.95
C SER A 31 -7.63 6.60 11.78
N PRO A 32 -7.51 6.05 13.01
CA PRO A 32 -6.29 6.26 13.80
C PRO A 32 -5.01 5.84 13.06
N ARG A 33 -5.05 4.76 12.31
CA ARG A 33 -3.89 4.33 11.54
C ARG A 33 -3.58 5.28 10.39
N ASP A 34 -4.62 5.74 9.70
CA ASP A 34 -4.43 6.67 8.59
C ASP A 34 -3.94 8.02 9.10
N GLU A 35 -4.43 8.46 10.25
CA GLU A 35 -3.92 9.67 10.87
C GLU A 35 -2.44 9.55 11.19
N ARG A 36 -2.02 8.37 11.62
CA ARG A 36 -0.60 8.14 11.93
C ARG A 36 0.25 8.27 10.67
N VAL A 37 -0.20 7.69 9.55
CA VAL A 37 0.53 7.81 8.28
C VAL A 37 0.61 9.26 7.85
N VAL A 38 -0.49 10.00 7.93
CA VAL A 38 -0.50 11.42 7.57
C VAL A 38 0.49 12.19 8.44
N ALA A 39 0.48 11.93 9.75
CA ALA A 39 1.38 12.64 10.66
C ALA A 39 2.85 12.32 10.35
N LEU A 40 3.17 11.08 10.01
CA LEU A 40 4.53 10.70 9.66
C LEU A 40 4.96 11.35 8.35
N GLU A 41 4.09 11.39 7.35
CA GLU A 41 4.41 12.03 6.07
C GLU A 41 4.62 13.52 6.23
N VAL A 42 3.77 14.19 7.02
CA VAL A 42 3.94 15.61 7.32
C VAL A 42 5.25 15.82 8.10
N GLY A 43 5.52 14.95 9.06
CA GLY A 43 6.74 15.03 9.84
C GLY A 43 7.99 14.86 8.99
N LEU A 44 7.91 14.02 7.97
CA LEU A 44 9.03 13.84 7.05
C LEU A 44 9.33 15.14 6.31
N ILE A 45 8.29 15.84 5.86
CA ILE A 45 8.47 17.14 5.21
C ILE A 45 9.01 18.18 6.18
N GLN A 46 8.55 18.14 7.41
CA GLN A 46 8.95 19.12 8.44
C GLN A 46 10.29 18.80 9.12
N GLY A 47 10.84 17.61 8.87
CA GLY A 47 12.11 17.22 9.46
C GLY A 47 12.02 16.60 10.84
N THR A 48 10.80 16.27 11.31
CA THR A 48 10.61 15.61 12.61
C THR A 48 10.48 14.09 12.47
N VAL A 49 10.52 13.58 11.26
CA VAL A 49 10.50 12.15 10.97
C VAL A 49 11.70 11.84 10.09
N SER A 50 12.42 10.78 10.42
CA SER A 50 13.53 10.31 9.61
C SER A 50 13.15 9.03 8.88
N VAL A 51 13.96 8.70 7.87
CA VAL A 51 13.79 7.46 7.11
C VAL A 51 14.99 6.58 7.39
N VAL A 52 14.71 5.36 7.87
CA VAL A 52 15.76 4.36 8.10
C VAL A 52 15.56 3.25 7.07
N GLN A 53 16.60 2.93 6.32
CA GLN A 53 16.53 1.83 5.34
C GLN A 53 16.98 0.55 6.00
N ALA A 54 16.27 -0.54 5.68
CA ALA A 54 16.59 -1.84 6.27
C ALA A 54 16.14 -2.95 5.34
N THR A 55 16.66 -4.15 5.56
CA THR A 55 16.20 -5.36 4.90
C THR A 55 15.59 -6.25 5.98
N VAL A 56 14.35 -6.66 5.78
CA VAL A 56 13.59 -7.39 6.80
C VAL A 56 12.89 -8.58 6.17
N PRO A 57 12.50 -9.58 6.98
CA PRO A 57 11.72 -10.67 6.46
C PRO A 57 10.37 -10.19 5.94
N LEU A 58 9.98 -10.64 4.75
CA LEU A 58 8.69 -10.28 4.19
C LEU A 58 7.56 -10.69 5.14
N ALA A 59 7.71 -11.86 5.76
CA ALA A 59 6.69 -12.39 6.66
C ALA A 59 6.52 -11.56 7.93
N SER A 60 7.48 -10.67 8.24
CA SER A 60 7.39 -9.83 9.43
C SER A 60 6.56 -8.58 9.20
N LEU A 61 6.19 -8.27 7.96
CA LEU A 61 5.45 -7.05 7.65
C LEU A 61 3.98 -7.23 7.95
N GLN A 62 3.42 -6.28 8.68
CA GLN A 62 1.98 -6.17 8.88
C GLN A 62 1.41 -5.28 7.80
N VAL A 63 0.11 -5.41 7.55
CA VAL A 63 -0.56 -4.67 6.49
C VAL A 63 -1.43 -3.58 7.11
N HIS A 64 -1.25 -2.36 6.63
CA HIS A 64 -2.00 -1.21 7.15
C HIS A 64 -3.50 -1.33 6.87
N HIS A 65 -3.85 -1.78 5.66
CA HIS A 65 -5.24 -1.94 5.24
C HIS A 65 -5.49 -3.37 4.75
N PRO A 66 -5.80 -4.32 5.63
CA PRO A 66 -6.05 -5.70 5.21
C PRO A 66 -7.19 -5.82 4.19
N HIS A 67 -8.20 -4.97 4.31
CA HIS A 67 -9.31 -5.00 3.36
C HIS A 67 -8.86 -4.61 1.95
N THR A 68 -8.01 -3.59 1.85
CA THR A 68 -7.44 -3.18 0.57
C THR A 68 -6.57 -4.29 -0.01
N LEU A 69 -5.77 -4.95 0.84
CA LEU A 69 -4.96 -6.08 0.41
C LEU A 69 -5.85 -7.17 -0.21
N HIS A 70 -6.97 -7.47 0.43
CA HIS A 70 -7.90 -8.47 -0.06
C HIS A 70 -8.43 -8.11 -1.45
N ARG A 71 -8.80 -6.84 -1.65
CA ARG A 71 -9.29 -6.38 -2.95
C ARG A 71 -8.21 -6.44 -4.02
N VAL A 72 -6.99 -6.06 -3.68
CA VAL A 72 -5.87 -6.13 -4.62
C VAL A 72 -5.61 -7.58 -5.02
N ARG A 73 -5.68 -8.51 -4.05
CA ARG A 73 -5.50 -9.92 -4.35
C ARG A 73 -6.55 -10.41 -5.35
N ALA A 74 -7.79 -10.00 -5.17
CA ALA A 74 -8.86 -10.37 -6.11
C ALA A 74 -8.58 -9.80 -7.50
N SER A 75 -8.15 -8.55 -7.59
CA SER A 75 -7.84 -7.92 -8.88
C SER A 75 -6.71 -8.65 -9.60
N LEU A 76 -5.69 -9.06 -8.88
CA LEU A 76 -4.57 -9.79 -9.48
C LEU A 76 -5.04 -11.13 -10.05
N ARG A 77 -5.99 -11.78 -9.37
CA ARG A 77 -6.53 -13.05 -9.85
C ARG A 77 -7.39 -12.87 -11.09
N GLU A 78 -8.14 -11.78 -11.16
CA GLU A 78 -9.10 -11.56 -12.22
C GLU A 78 -8.52 -10.90 -13.45
N GLU A 79 -7.35 -10.26 -13.33
CA GLU A 79 -6.77 -9.49 -14.40
C GLU A 79 -5.35 -9.96 -14.70
N PRO A 80 -5.20 -10.96 -15.58
CA PRO A 80 -3.86 -11.50 -15.88
C PRO A 80 -2.86 -10.47 -16.39
N ALA A 81 -3.33 -9.47 -17.15
CA ALA A 81 -2.44 -8.43 -17.65
C ALA A 81 -1.89 -7.59 -16.50
N LEU A 82 -2.72 -7.30 -15.50
CA LEU A 82 -2.26 -6.56 -14.33
C LEU A 82 -1.24 -7.39 -13.56
N HIS A 83 -1.53 -8.67 -13.34
CA HIS A 83 -0.61 -9.55 -12.64
C HIS A 83 0.75 -9.60 -13.37
N ALA A 84 0.72 -9.74 -14.70
CA ALA A 84 1.95 -9.82 -15.49
C ALA A 84 2.76 -8.53 -15.37
N ALA A 85 2.10 -7.38 -15.38
CA ALA A 85 2.82 -6.10 -15.26
C ALA A 85 3.47 -5.97 -13.89
N ILE A 86 2.77 -6.34 -12.83
CA ILE A 86 3.33 -6.28 -11.48
C ILE A 86 4.49 -7.27 -11.34
N LEU A 87 4.32 -8.48 -11.89
CA LEU A 87 5.36 -9.50 -11.87
C LEU A 87 6.65 -8.99 -12.51
N GLN A 88 6.53 -8.35 -13.68
CA GLN A 88 7.71 -7.82 -14.33
C GLN A 88 8.40 -6.74 -13.50
N ARG A 89 7.61 -5.88 -12.85
CA ARG A 89 8.16 -4.84 -12.01
C ARG A 89 8.90 -5.42 -10.81
N VAL A 90 8.35 -6.45 -10.20
CA VAL A 90 8.99 -7.10 -9.06
C VAL A 90 10.26 -7.81 -9.50
N LEU A 91 10.22 -8.52 -10.64
CA LEU A 91 11.39 -9.23 -11.15
C LEU A 91 12.52 -8.28 -11.55
N ALA A 92 12.18 -7.06 -11.94
CA ALA A 92 13.21 -6.07 -12.28
C ALA A 92 14.01 -5.62 -11.05
N GLY A 93 13.48 -5.84 -9.86
CA GLY A 93 14.19 -5.50 -8.63
C GLY A 93 14.03 -4.05 -8.23
N GLY A 94 14.66 -3.69 -7.14
CA GLY A 94 14.64 -2.30 -6.67
C GLY A 94 13.39 -1.92 -5.89
N MET A 95 12.54 -2.88 -5.57
CA MET A 95 11.33 -2.59 -4.80
C MET A 95 11.69 -2.24 -3.37
N VAL A 96 11.08 -1.16 -2.86
CA VAL A 96 11.26 -0.72 -1.48
C VAL A 96 9.88 -0.32 -0.96
N TRP A 97 9.48 -0.90 0.16
CA TRP A 97 8.19 -0.58 0.76
C TRP A 97 8.35 0.45 1.85
N HIS A 98 7.39 1.36 1.95
CA HIS A 98 7.33 2.30 3.07
C HIS A 98 6.57 1.64 4.22
N VAL A 99 7.18 1.68 5.39
CA VAL A 99 6.60 1.08 6.60
C VAL A 99 6.77 2.05 7.77
N TYR A 100 5.99 1.83 8.81
CA TYR A 100 6.17 2.54 10.07
C TYR A 100 6.10 1.53 11.22
N ARG A 101 6.59 1.94 12.39
CA ARG A 101 6.51 1.08 13.56
C ARG A 101 5.18 1.25 14.25
N ASP A 102 4.54 0.14 14.55
CA ASP A 102 3.32 0.12 15.34
C ASP A 102 3.69 0.18 16.83
N ASN A 103 2.68 0.32 17.68
CA ASN A 103 2.88 0.44 19.13
C ASN A 103 3.56 -0.78 19.72
N ASP A 104 3.37 -1.93 19.11
CA ASP A 104 3.99 -3.19 19.56
C ASP A 104 5.39 -3.38 18.98
N GLY A 105 5.92 -2.40 18.25
CA GLY A 105 7.23 -2.49 17.62
C GLY A 105 7.23 -3.16 16.25
N GLY A 106 6.10 -3.67 15.79
CA GLY A 106 6.00 -4.31 14.49
C GLY A 106 6.07 -3.29 13.36
N LEU A 107 6.44 -3.76 12.19
CA LEU A 107 6.53 -2.91 11.00
C LEU A 107 5.27 -3.07 10.17
N VAL A 108 4.64 -1.95 9.86
CA VAL A 108 3.36 -1.92 9.13
C VAL A 108 3.60 -1.25 7.78
N MET A 109 3.38 -1.99 6.70
CA MET A 109 3.50 -1.42 5.37
C MET A 109 2.18 -0.80 4.94
N TYR A 110 2.27 0.30 4.20
CA TYR A 110 1.07 1.03 3.81
C TYR A 110 1.04 1.37 2.32
N ASP A 111 1.94 0.82 1.51
CA ASP A 111 1.89 1.03 0.06
C ASP A 111 2.23 -0.24 -0.68
N ASP A 112 1.89 -0.24 -1.96
CA ASP A 112 2.31 -1.24 -2.95
C ASP A 112 1.95 -2.68 -2.58
N TYR A 113 0.70 -2.89 -2.24
CA TYR A 113 0.20 -4.21 -1.86
C TYR A 113 0.30 -5.21 -3.02
N ALA A 114 0.17 -4.73 -4.27
CA ALA A 114 0.27 -5.63 -5.41
C ALA A 114 1.66 -6.26 -5.49
N ALA A 115 2.70 -5.45 -5.36
CA ALA A 115 4.06 -5.97 -5.37
C ALA A 115 4.33 -6.89 -4.18
N TYR A 116 3.74 -6.58 -3.02
CA TYR A 116 3.87 -7.43 -1.84
C TYR A 116 3.32 -8.84 -2.12
N LEU A 117 2.11 -8.92 -2.71
CA LEU A 117 1.48 -10.20 -3.00
C LEU A 117 2.28 -11.00 -4.02
N VAL A 118 2.79 -10.34 -5.06
CA VAL A 118 3.60 -11.02 -6.07
C VAL A 118 4.93 -11.48 -5.47
N SER A 119 5.54 -10.68 -4.59
CA SER A 119 6.76 -11.09 -3.91
C SER A 119 6.54 -12.33 -3.06
N GLN A 120 5.36 -12.45 -2.41
CA GLN A 120 5.02 -13.67 -1.69
C GLN A 120 4.91 -14.87 -2.64
N GLU A 121 4.29 -14.66 -3.81
CA GLU A 121 4.16 -15.75 -4.79
C GLU A 121 5.52 -16.24 -5.26
N LEU A 122 6.48 -15.32 -5.39
CA LEU A 122 7.82 -15.66 -5.84
C LEU A 122 8.68 -16.27 -4.74
N GLY A 123 8.19 -16.27 -3.51
CA GLY A 123 8.92 -16.86 -2.40
C GLY A 123 10.05 -15.99 -1.88
N HIS A 124 9.97 -14.67 -2.08
CA HIS A 124 10.97 -13.77 -1.53
C HIS A 124 10.92 -13.82 -0.01
N GLU A 125 12.09 -13.99 0.61
CA GLU A 125 12.16 -14.08 2.07
C GLU A 125 12.49 -12.73 2.71
N MET A 126 13.39 -11.98 2.08
CA MET A 126 13.86 -10.69 2.62
C MET A 126 13.51 -9.59 1.64
N VAL A 127 13.09 -8.45 2.15
CA VAL A 127 12.71 -7.31 1.32
C VAL A 127 13.27 -6.02 1.90
N ALA A 128 13.48 -5.04 1.02
CA ALA A 128 13.99 -3.73 1.42
C ALA A 128 12.82 -2.84 1.83
N VAL A 129 12.99 -2.12 2.92
CA VAL A 129 11.96 -1.22 3.44
C VAL A 129 12.58 0.11 3.82
N ARG A 130 11.75 1.14 3.81
CA ARG A 130 12.05 2.45 4.39
C ARG A 130 11.14 2.65 5.57
N ILE A 131 11.74 2.74 6.75
CA ILE A 131 11.01 2.84 8.00
C ILE A 131 10.89 4.31 8.36
N LEU A 132 9.66 4.81 8.47
CA LEU A 132 9.43 6.16 8.93
C LEU A 132 9.40 6.15 10.45
N GLU A 133 10.29 6.90 11.06
CA GLU A 133 10.42 6.95 12.52
C GLU A 133 10.42 8.39 12.98
N SER A 134 9.62 8.65 14.01
CA SER A 134 9.61 9.97 14.62
C SER A 134 10.92 10.21 15.34
N THR A 135 11.54 11.38 15.10
CA THR A 135 12.74 11.77 15.80
C THR A 135 12.43 12.49 17.11
N ALA A 136 11.16 12.82 17.33
CA ALA A 136 10.74 13.46 18.57
C ALA A 136 10.72 12.42 19.67
N ALA A 137 11.30 12.75 20.81
CA ALA A 137 11.33 11.85 21.94
C ALA A 137 9.97 11.81 22.64
#